data_56c2fd89539ccdcf9b2db53cd18b20a7
#
_entry.id   56c2fd89539ccdcf9b2db53cd18b20a7
#
_cell.length_a   1.000
_cell.length_b   1.000
_cell.length_c   1.000
_cell.angle_alpha   90.00
_cell.angle_beta   90.00
_cell.angle_gamma   90.00
#
_symmetry.space_group_name_H-M   'P 1'
#
loop_
_entity.id
_entity.type
_entity.pdbx_description
1 polymer ?
#
loop_
_entity_poly.entity_id
_entity_poly.type
_entity_poly.pdbx_seq_one_letter_code
_entity_poly.pdbx_strand_id
1 'polypeptide(L)'
;MKKILLVIKREYFARIRKKSFWILTVLVPILLAALYVIPIYLSIHSKERTNIIVVDETILFGKFRTDNEVRYTHFKDIDEAKAKLQSSDEYAAIVYIPRTETRIPSDAYLYYYAHSPNVVAINNIEAQLERILKNNIMLEVYQISKDDYKMINDAMIHLHNKDLETGRDDFLEVKIALAAILAVLIYIVISIFGSQVMRGVIEEKNSRIVEVIVSSLHPFQLMMGKIVGIAAVGLTQFLLWIIVLLGTIGIVNIAYPNMLATTTSADNSINLPLITQGLLAIDFSVILPIFLVFFILGYLLYASLFAAVGATTETDSQQVVLPITIPLILSIVLSPFIVASPSGAVAQWLSMIPFTSPVAMMIRLPFGVPLTQVWLSAAILLVSFVLLTWMAARIYRIGILMYGKKTTLKETWKWIRERKS
;
A
#
# COMPACT_ATOMS: atom_id res chain seq x y z
N MET A 1 40.16 8.03 -2.44
CA MET A 1 39.13 8.01 -1.39
C MET A 1 38.76 9.40 -0.85
N LYS A 2 39.70 10.29 -0.50
CA LYS A 2 39.38 11.65 0.04
C LYS A 2 38.47 12.48 -0.87
N LYS A 3 38.63 12.39 -2.20
CA LYS A 3 37.83 13.15 -3.18
C LYS A 3 36.35 12.71 -3.23
N ILE A 4 36.05 11.40 -3.16
CA ILE A 4 34.67 10.89 -3.10
C ILE A 4 33.98 11.37 -1.83
N LEU A 5 34.68 11.33 -0.69
CA LEU A 5 34.12 11.80 0.59
C LEU A 5 33.73 13.27 0.57
N LEU A 6 34.51 14.11 -0.15
CA LEU A 6 34.16 15.53 -0.32
C LEU A 6 32.86 15.72 -1.13
N VAL A 7 32.67 14.90 -2.19
CA VAL A 7 31.42 14.91 -2.97
C VAL A 7 30.25 14.45 -2.09
N ILE A 8 30.40 13.35 -1.35
CA ILE A 8 29.38 12.83 -0.42
C ILE A 8 28.98 13.93 0.57
N LYS A 9 29.97 14.56 1.21
CA LYS A 9 29.71 15.62 2.21
C LYS A 9 28.97 16.80 1.59
N ARG A 10 29.37 17.26 0.41
CA ARG A 10 28.69 18.33 -0.34
C ARG A 10 27.25 17.96 -0.63
N GLU A 11 27.00 16.79 -1.20
CA GLU A 11 25.68 16.33 -1.60
C GLU A 11 24.75 16.17 -0.38
N TYR A 12 25.26 15.62 0.71
CA TYR A 12 24.54 15.45 1.96
C TYR A 12 24.09 16.77 2.57
N PHE A 13 25.03 17.68 2.84
CA PHE A 13 24.71 18.96 3.49
C PHE A 13 23.88 19.90 2.60
N ALA A 14 24.08 19.87 1.29
CA ALA A 14 23.29 20.66 0.35
C ALA A 14 21.80 20.28 0.37
N ARG A 15 21.46 19.01 0.72
CA ARG A 15 20.06 18.54 0.77
C ARG A 15 19.43 18.66 2.14
N ILE A 16 20.14 18.32 3.21
CA ILE A 16 19.59 18.43 4.58
C ILE A 16 19.24 19.87 4.94
N ARG A 17 19.99 20.84 4.39
CA ARG A 17 19.73 22.27 4.61
C ARG A 17 18.51 22.79 3.85
N LYS A 18 17.98 22.07 2.86
CA LYS A 18 16.80 22.50 2.10
C LYS A 18 15.53 22.36 2.94
N LYS A 19 14.66 23.36 2.86
CA LYS A 19 13.33 23.32 3.53
C LYS A 19 12.52 22.10 3.12
N SER A 20 12.65 21.64 1.86
CA SER A 20 11.97 20.45 1.34
C SER A 20 12.33 19.17 2.10
N PHE A 21 13.54 19.04 2.63
CA PHE A 21 13.94 17.89 3.46
C PHE A 21 13.09 17.83 4.74
N TRP A 22 12.98 18.92 5.47
CA TRP A 22 12.21 18.99 6.70
C TRP A 22 10.71 18.84 6.48
N ILE A 23 10.19 19.43 5.39
CA ILE A 23 8.78 19.26 4.99
C ILE A 23 8.50 17.77 4.72
N LEU A 24 9.31 17.08 3.94
CA LEU A 24 9.14 15.65 3.67
C LEU A 24 9.29 14.78 4.92
N THR A 25 10.18 15.17 5.83
CA THR A 25 10.38 14.45 7.11
C THR A 25 9.11 14.43 7.96
N VAL A 26 8.32 15.50 7.94
CA VAL A 26 7.06 15.60 8.69
C VAL A 26 5.88 15.10 7.86
N LEU A 27 5.83 15.46 6.57
CA LEU A 27 4.68 15.20 5.70
C LEU A 27 4.48 13.71 5.40
N VAL A 28 5.56 12.96 5.15
CA VAL A 28 5.44 11.54 4.75
C VAL A 28 4.83 10.67 5.85
N PRO A 29 5.26 10.71 7.12
CA PRO A 29 4.60 9.99 8.20
C PRO A 29 3.13 10.38 8.38
N ILE A 30 2.81 11.68 8.25
CA ILE A 30 1.43 12.17 8.35
C ILE A 30 0.58 11.62 7.19
N LEU A 31 1.08 11.63 5.96
CA LEU A 31 0.37 11.08 4.81
C LEU A 31 0.16 9.57 4.93
N LEU A 32 1.17 8.83 5.41
CA LEU A 32 1.04 7.39 5.66
C LEU A 32 -0.02 7.11 6.74
N ALA A 33 0.00 7.86 7.84
CA ALA A 33 -1.04 7.76 8.86
C ALA A 33 -2.42 8.14 8.31
N ALA A 34 -2.53 9.22 7.55
CA ALA A 34 -3.77 9.69 6.95
C ALA A 34 -4.38 8.68 5.96
N LEU A 35 -3.55 7.95 5.24
CA LEU A 35 -3.98 6.90 4.29
C LEU A 35 -4.78 5.78 4.97
N TYR A 36 -4.54 5.53 6.26
CA TYR A 36 -5.30 4.57 7.06
C TYR A 36 -6.40 5.23 7.88
N VAL A 37 -6.11 6.37 8.51
CA VAL A 37 -7.06 7.04 9.43
C VAL A 37 -8.23 7.67 8.66
N ILE A 38 -7.99 8.28 7.49
CA ILE A 38 -9.03 8.96 6.73
C ILE A 38 -10.13 8.00 6.24
N PRO A 39 -9.84 6.85 5.59
CA PRO A 39 -10.89 5.91 5.19
C PRO A 39 -11.70 5.39 6.37
N ILE A 40 -11.04 5.10 7.49
CA ILE A 40 -11.70 4.66 8.71
C ILE A 40 -12.60 5.77 9.28
N TYR A 41 -12.08 6.99 9.38
CA TYR A 41 -12.85 8.15 9.85
C TYR A 41 -14.06 8.42 8.95
N LEU A 42 -13.88 8.39 7.63
CA LEU A 42 -14.97 8.54 6.66
C LEU A 42 -15.98 7.40 6.79
N SER A 43 -15.54 6.14 6.93
CA SER A 43 -16.44 4.99 7.12
C SER A 43 -17.32 5.14 8.38
N ILE A 44 -16.77 5.68 9.45
CA ILE A 44 -17.51 5.91 10.70
C ILE A 44 -18.48 7.10 10.57
N HIS A 45 -18.09 8.16 9.85
CA HIS A 45 -18.85 9.42 9.81
C HIS A 45 -19.72 9.57 8.55
N SER A 46 -19.45 8.81 7.47
CA SER A 46 -20.29 8.80 6.26
C SER A 46 -21.55 7.94 6.44
N LYS A 47 -22.21 8.05 7.60
CA LYS A 47 -23.53 7.42 7.85
C LYS A 47 -24.62 8.21 7.12
N GLU A 48 -24.54 8.26 5.80
CA GLU A 48 -25.73 8.60 4.99
C GLU A 48 -26.71 7.44 5.15
N ARG A 49 -27.78 7.68 5.92
CA ARG A 49 -28.88 6.73 6.04
C ARG A 49 -29.51 6.57 4.66
N THR A 50 -29.29 5.42 4.08
CA THR A 50 -29.89 5.09 2.78
C THR A 50 -31.33 4.65 3.03
N ASN A 51 -32.30 5.45 2.57
CA ASN A 51 -33.70 5.07 2.64
C ASN A 51 -34.04 4.15 1.46
N ILE A 52 -34.57 2.98 1.76
CA ILE A 52 -34.91 1.93 0.78
C ILE A 52 -36.41 1.63 0.88
N ILE A 53 -37.06 1.60 -0.26
CA ILE A 53 -38.44 1.13 -0.39
C ILE A 53 -38.41 -0.39 -0.52
N VAL A 54 -39.26 -1.09 0.22
CA VAL A 54 -39.44 -2.54 0.07
C VAL A 54 -40.85 -2.82 -0.42
N VAL A 55 -40.94 -3.59 -1.50
CA VAL A 55 -42.19 -4.11 -2.03
C VAL A 55 -42.10 -5.64 -2.01
N ASP A 56 -42.83 -6.26 -1.09
CA ASP A 56 -42.86 -7.72 -0.90
C ASP A 56 -44.23 -8.27 -1.26
N GLU A 57 -44.35 -8.91 -2.42
CA GLU A 57 -45.61 -9.57 -2.87
C GLU A 57 -45.80 -10.96 -2.26
N THR A 58 -44.73 -11.50 -1.62
CA THR A 58 -44.77 -12.83 -1.04
C THR A 58 -45.29 -12.84 0.39
N ILE A 59 -45.29 -11.68 1.06
CA ILE A 59 -45.64 -11.49 2.48
C ILE A 59 -44.72 -12.27 3.44
N LEU A 60 -43.69 -12.93 2.91
CA LEU A 60 -42.79 -13.78 3.69
C LEU A 60 -41.72 -13.00 4.44
N PHE A 61 -41.32 -11.83 3.94
CA PHE A 61 -40.18 -11.10 4.48
C PHE A 61 -40.54 -10.18 5.67
N GLY A 62 -41.82 -9.90 5.87
CA GLY A 62 -42.29 -9.16 7.03
C GLY A 62 -41.64 -7.78 7.18
N LYS A 63 -41.27 -7.41 8.42
CA LYS A 63 -40.61 -6.13 8.67
C LYS A 63 -39.08 -6.26 8.63
N PHE A 64 -38.45 -5.58 7.69
CA PHE A 64 -37.02 -5.37 7.68
C PHE A 64 -36.60 -4.58 8.91
N ARG A 65 -35.52 -5.00 9.56
CA ARG A 65 -34.96 -4.23 10.68
C ARG A 65 -34.25 -3.00 10.13
N THR A 66 -34.73 -1.81 10.49
CA THR A 66 -33.99 -0.57 10.27
C THR A 66 -32.72 -0.60 11.10
N ASP A 67 -31.59 -0.46 10.45
CA ASP A 67 -30.28 -0.35 11.06
C ASP A 67 -29.83 1.13 11.02
N ASN A 68 -28.65 1.42 11.60
CA ASN A 68 -28.06 2.76 11.56
C ASN A 68 -27.69 3.22 10.15
N GLU A 69 -27.58 2.31 9.19
CA GLU A 69 -27.15 2.57 7.81
C GLU A 69 -28.29 2.56 6.79
N VAL A 70 -29.32 1.71 6.99
CA VAL A 70 -30.43 1.55 6.05
C VAL A 70 -31.78 1.66 6.77
N ARG A 71 -32.64 2.53 6.24
CA ARG A 71 -34.02 2.68 6.68
C ARG A 71 -34.95 2.09 5.64
N TYR A 72 -35.85 1.20 6.06
CA TYR A 72 -36.80 0.54 5.16
C TYR A 72 -38.20 1.11 5.30
N THR A 73 -38.84 1.40 4.15
CA THR A 73 -40.23 1.84 4.06
C THR A 73 -40.98 0.86 3.17
N HIS A 74 -42.06 0.26 3.67
CA HIS A 74 -42.84 -0.75 2.95
C HIS A 74 -43.94 -0.11 2.12
N PHE A 75 -44.01 -0.50 0.84
CA PHE A 75 -45.09 -0.19 -0.09
C PHE A 75 -45.78 -1.49 -0.52
N LYS A 76 -47.08 -1.37 -0.87
CA LYS A 76 -47.84 -2.55 -1.29
C LYS A 76 -47.80 -2.76 -2.81
N ASP A 77 -47.59 -1.70 -3.57
CA ASP A 77 -47.61 -1.72 -5.03
C ASP A 77 -46.27 -1.21 -5.58
N ILE A 78 -45.76 -1.94 -6.58
CA ILE A 78 -44.48 -1.61 -7.23
C ILE A 78 -44.60 -0.31 -8.07
N ASP A 79 -45.77 -0.04 -8.68
CA ASP A 79 -45.90 1.15 -9.52
C ASP A 79 -46.02 2.42 -8.65
N GLU A 80 -46.67 2.35 -7.50
CA GLU A 80 -46.65 3.43 -6.50
C GLU A 80 -45.23 3.69 -5.99
N ALA A 81 -44.49 2.62 -5.71
CA ALA A 81 -43.09 2.69 -5.25
C ALA A 81 -42.17 3.33 -6.30
N LYS A 82 -42.33 2.97 -7.59
CA LYS A 82 -41.58 3.56 -8.72
C LYS A 82 -41.89 5.05 -8.87
N ALA A 83 -43.20 5.42 -8.83
CA ALA A 83 -43.59 6.82 -8.89
C ALA A 83 -43.00 7.65 -7.75
N LYS A 84 -42.96 7.09 -6.54
CA LYS A 84 -42.35 7.72 -5.36
C LYS A 84 -40.85 7.88 -5.50
N LEU A 85 -40.14 6.86 -5.99
CA LEU A 85 -38.70 6.92 -6.23
C LEU A 85 -38.32 7.97 -7.30
N GLN A 86 -39.18 8.16 -8.32
CA GLN A 86 -38.97 9.18 -9.36
C GLN A 86 -39.23 10.61 -8.89
N SER A 87 -40.21 10.76 -7.98
CA SER A 87 -40.66 12.08 -7.53
C SER A 87 -39.93 12.64 -6.33
N SER A 88 -39.06 11.86 -5.67
CA SER A 88 -38.41 12.24 -4.41
C SER A 88 -36.99 11.70 -4.34
N ASP A 89 -36.05 12.60 -4.08
CA ASP A 89 -34.64 12.25 -3.79
C ASP A 89 -34.44 11.62 -2.40
N GLU A 90 -35.55 11.39 -1.66
CA GLU A 90 -35.48 10.82 -0.32
C GLU A 90 -35.09 9.33 -0.32
N TYR A 91 -35.43 8.61 -1.40
CA TYR A 91 -35.21 7.17 -1.50
C TYR A 91 -34.14 6.85 -2.54
N ALA A 92 -33.21 5.96 -2.19
CA ALA A 92 -32.12 5.58 -3.06
C ALA A 92 -32.46 4.40 -3.99
N ALA A 93 -33.31 3.48 -3.54
CA ALA A 93 -33.67 2.30 -4.33
C ALA A 93 -34.96 1.63 -3.81
N ILE A 94 -35.47 0.69 -4.64
CA ILE A 94 -36.58 -0.21 -4.32
C ILE A 94 -36.06 -1.63 -4.32
N VAL A 95 -36.30 -2.37 -3.25
CA VAL A 95 -36.15 -3.82 -3.19
C VAL A 95 -37.52 -4.44 -3.52
N TYR A 96 -37.61 -5.12 -4.64
CA TYR A 96 -38.82 -5.78 -5.10
C TYR A 96 -38.67 -7.29 -5.04
N ILE A 97 -39.60 -7.95 -4.33
CA ILE A 97 -39.64 -9.39 -4.16
C ILE A 97 -40.95 -9.88 -4.82
N PRO A 98 -40.85 -10.44 -6.05
CA PRO A 98 -42.01 -10.87 -6.78
C PRO A 98 -42.65 -12.11 -6.17
N ARG A 99 -43.91 -12.30 -6.42
CA ARG A 99 -44.64 -13.54 -6.11
C ARG A 99 -44.14 -14.64 -7.03
N THR A 100 -43.57 -15.71 -6.45
CA THR A 100 -43.09 -16.88 -7.17
C THR A 100 -44.09 -18.05 -7.04
N GLU A 101 -44.14 -18.93 -8.03
CA GLU A 101 -44.91 -20.18 -7.96
C GLU A 101 -44.31 -21.17 -6.92
N THR A 102 -43.04 -21.01 -6.64
CA THR A 102 -42.30 -21.79 -5.63
C THR A 102 -42.57 -21.21 -4.24
N ARG A 103 -42.68 -22.08 -3.24
CA ARG A 103 -42.91 -21.71 -1.83
C ARG A 103 -41.80 -20.83 -1.23
N ILE A 104 -40.62 -20.85 -1.88
CA ILE A 104 -39.43 -20.11 -1.44
C ILE A 104 -38.99 -19.22 -2.63
N PRO A 105 -38.99 -17.91 -2.50
CA PRO A 105 -38.49 -17.02 -3.56
C PRO A 105 -36.97 -17.17 -3.70
N SER A 106 -36.49 -17.27 -4.92
CA SER A 106 -35.06 -17.36 -5.28
C SER A 106 -34.46 -16.02 -5.68
N ASP A 107 -35.31 -15.09 -6.10
CA ASP A 107 -34.89 -13.83 -6.71
C ASP A 107 -35.54 -12.63 -6.07
N ALA A 108 -34.76 -11.56 -5.86
CA ALA A 108 -35.21 -10.24 -5.52
C ALA A 108 -34.55 -9.23 -6.45
N TYR A 109 -35.25 -8.18 -6.81
CA TYR A 109 -34.77 -7.17 -7.76
C TYR A 109 -34.53 -5.85 -7.05
N LEU A 110 -33.38 -5.22 -7.31
CA LEU A 110 -33.05 -3.90 -6.83
C LEU A 110 -33.26 -2.88 -7.96
N TYR A 111 -34.28 -2.02 -7.85
CA TYR A 111 -34.52 -0.93 -8.78
C TYR A 111 -33.97 0.38 -8.22
N TYR A 112 -33.20 1.11 -9.01
CA TYR A 112 -32.69 2.44 -8.63
C TYR A 112 -32.81 3.42 -9.81
N TYR A 113 -32.78 4.71 -9.50
CA TYR A 113 -32.83 5.78 -10.48
C TYR A 113 -31.54 6.57 -10.43
N ALA A 114 -30.93 6.86 -11.60
CA ALA A 114 -29.69 7.63 -11.77
C ALA A 114 -28.43 7.02 -11.10
N HIS A 115 -28.43 6.69 -9.81
CA HIS A 115 -27.26 6.19 -9.09
C HIS A 115 -27.60 4.93 -8.28
N SER A 116 -26.77 3.89 -8.45
CA SER A 116 -26.88 2.69 -7.62
C SER A 116 -26.55 3.02 -6.17
N PRO A 117 -27.27 2.42 -5.18
CA PRO A 117 -26.87 2.48 -3.79
C PRO A 117 -25.42 2.02 -3.60
N ASN A 118 -24.79 2.45 -2.50
CA ASN A 118 -23.42 2.03 -2.23
C ASN A 118 -23.36 0.51 -1.99
N VAL A 119 -22.20 -0.10 -2.26
CA VAL A 119 -21.99 -1.55 -2.18
C VAL A 119 -22.27 -2.09 -0.77
N VAL A 120 -22.01 -1.28 0.27
CA VAL A 120 -22.28 -1.65 1.67
C VAL A 120 -23.78 -1.78 1.92
N ALA A 121 -24.59 -0.84 1.41
CA ALA A 121 -26.05 -0.92 1.50
C ALA A 121 -26.60 -2.14 0.75
N ILE A 122 -26.08 -2.45 -0.44
CA ILE A 122 -26.49 -3.63 -1.23
C ILE A 122 -26.20 -4.91 -0.44
N ASN A 123 -24.98 -5.07 0.07
CA ASN A 123 -24.60 -6.24 0.84
C ASN A 123 -25.43 -6.39 2.13
N ASN A 124 -25.76 -5.27 2.80
CA ASN A 124 -26.63 -5.28 3.98
C ASN A 124 -28.06 -5.70 3.65
N ILE A 125 -28.61 -5.25 2.51
CA ILE A 125 -29.94 -5.66 2.02
C ILE A 125 -29.94 -7.18 1.74
N GLU A 126 -28.95 -7.66 1.01
CA GLU A 126 -28.80 -9.07 0.64
C GLU A 126 -28.68 -9.96 1.88
N ALA A 127 -27.81 -9.59 2.83
CA ALA A 127 -27.66 -10.29 4.10
C ALA A 127 -28.94 -10.30 4.93
N GLN A 128 -29.73 -9.24 4.93
CA GLN A 128 -31.02 -9.19 5.61
C GLN A 128 -32.07 -10.07 4.92
N LEU A 129 -32.14 -10.04 3.61
CA LEU A 129 -33.02 -10.91 2.82
C LEU A 129 -32.73 -12.38 3.10
N GLU A 130 -31.46 -12.80 3.02
CA GLU A 130 -31.06 -14.16 3.35
C GLU A 130 -31.41 -14.55 4.79
N ARG A 131 -31.16 -13.67 5.75
CA ARG A 131 -31.44 -13.93 7.16
C ARG A 131 -32.92 -14.09 7.42
N ILE A 132 -33.78 -13.24 6.85
CA ILE A 132 -35.23 -13.32 6.99
C ILE A 132 -35.75 -14.60 6.33
N LEU A 133 -35.26 -14.91 5.13
CA LEU A 133 -35.63 -16.11 4.39
C LEU A 133 -35.24 -17.38 5.16
N LYS A 134 -34.00 -17.47 5.63
CA LYS A 134 -33.50 -18.60 6.43
C LYS A 134 -34.32 -18.75 7.73
N ASN A 135 -34.63 -17.64 8.42
CA ASN A 135 -35.45 -17.64 9.62
C ASN A 135 -36.87 -18.20 9.33
N ASN A 136 -37.51 -17.76 8.28
CA ASN A 136 -38.87 -18.20 7.93
C ASN A 136 -38.91 -19.67 7.50
N ILE A 137 -37.91 -20.12 6.72
CA ILE A 137 -37.78 -21.52 6.34
C ILE A 137 -37.63 -22.38 7.59
N MET A 138 -36.75 -22.00 8.51
CA MET A 138 -36.48 -22.81 9.73
C MET A 138 -37.69 -22.86 10.68
N LEU A 139 -38.39 -21.72 10.86
CA LEU A 139 -39.55 -21.64 11.75
C LEU A 139 -40.80 -22.26 11.15
N GLU A 140 -41.13 -22.02 9.86
CA GLU A 140 -42.37 -22.41 9.25
C GLU A 140 -42.31 -23.78 8.58
N VAL A 141 -41.18 -24.12 7.91
CA VAL A 141 -41.04 -25.39 7.18
C VAL A 141 -40.54 -26.49 8.11
N TYR A 142 -39.51 -26.19 8.91
CA TYR A 142 -38.88 -27.21 9.79
C TYR A 142 -39.39 -27.18 11.24
N GLN A 143 -40.28 -26.23 11.58
CA GLN A 143 -40.87 -26.05 12.91
C GLN A 143 -39.83 -26.01 14.06
N ILE A 144 -38.65 -25.49 13.79
CA ILE A 144 -37.60 -25.32 14.79
C ILE A 144 -38.00 -24.18 15.74
N SER A 145 -37.75 -24.33 17.03
CA SER A 145 -38.08 -23.31 18.02
C SER A 145 -37.22 -22.03 17.77
N LYS A 146 -37.74 -20.85 18.16
CA LYS A 146 -37.02 -19.60 18.03
C LYS A 146 -35.67 -19.61 18.78
N ASP A 147 -35.61 -20.31 19.89
CA ASP A 147 -34.41 -20.38 20.73
C ASP A 147 -33.35 -21.30 20.06
N ASP A 148 -33.79 -22.45 19.50
CA ASP A 148 -32.88 -23.34 18.74
C ASP A 148 -32.38 -22.65 17.47
N TYR A 149 -33.25 -21.92 16.73
CA TYR A 149 -32.83 -21.17 15.57
C TYR A 149 -31.80 -20.08 15.94
N LYS A 150 -32.02 -19.37 17.03
CA LYS A 150 -31.08 -18.36 17.52
C LYS A 150 -29.74 -19.01 17.87
N MET A 151 -29.76 -20.14 18.55
CA MET A 151 -28.56 -20.90 18.92
C MET A 151 -27.80 -21.41 17.66
N ILE A 152 -28.52 -21.87 16.62
CA ILE A 152 -27.92 -22.26 15.33
C ILE A 152 -27.33 -21.07 14.58
N ASN A 153 -28.06 -19.95 14.54
CA ASN A 153 -27.63 -18.75 13.81
C ASN A 153 -26.49 -18.01 14.51
N ASP A 154 -26.47 -18.04 15.84
CA ASP A 154 -25.42 -17.42 16.66
C ASP A 154 -24.22 -18.37 16.87
N ALA A 155 -24.31 -19.64 16.40
CA ALA A 155 -23.22 -20.60 16.45
C ALA A 155 -22.13 -20.19 15.44
N MET A 156 -21.19 -19.40 15.89
CA MET A 156 -19.99 -19.01 15.13
C MET A 156 -18.77 -19.72 15.70
N ILE A 157 -18.01 -20.34 14.82
CA ILE A 157 -16.69 -20.86 15.18
C ILE A 157 -15.68 -19.80 14.80
N HIS A 158 -15.05 -19.19 15.79
CA HIS A 158 -13.93 -18.29 15.56
C HIS A 158 -12.65 -19.12 15.42
N LEU A 159 -12.05 -19.08 14.22
CA LEU A 159 -10.77 -19.72 13.98
C LEU A 159 -9.66 -18.79 14.49
N HIS A 160 -9.06 -19.16 15.62
CA HIS A 160 -7.88 -18.48 16.13
C HIS A 160 -6.63 -19.08 15.49
N ASN A 161 -5.94 -18.31 14.67
CA ASN A 161 -4.66 -18.72 14.11
C ASN A 161 -3.58 -18.55 15.18
N LYS A 162 -2.91 -19.65 15.54
CA LYS A 162 -1.77 -19.63 16.47
C LYS A 162 -0.53 -20.13 15.75
N ASP A 163 0.53 -19.40 15.89
CA ASP A 163 1.84 -19.85 15.46
C ASP A 163 2.36 -20.91 16.46
N LEU A 164 2.69 -22.08 15.97
CA LEU A 164 3.18 -23.19 16.80
C LEU A 164 4.58 -22.96 17.35
N GLU A 165 5.41 -22.17 16.65
CA GLU A 165 6.78 -21.87 17.11
C GLU A 165 6.79 -20.81 18.23
N THR A 166 5.93 -19.81 18.11
CA THR A 166 5.89 -18.69 19.08
C THR A 166 4.77 -18.82 20.10
N GLY A 167 3.76 -19.68 19.86
CA GLY A 167 2.57 -19.83 20.69
C GLY A 167 1.65 -18.58 20.71
N ARG A 168 1.94 -17.59 19.87
CA ARG A 168 1.23 -16.31 19.81
C ARG A 168 0.08 -16.35 18.82
N ASP A 169 -0.93 -15.52 19.05
CA ASP A 169 -2.00 -15.32 18.10
C ASP A 169 -1.46 -14.62 16.84
N ASP A 170 -1.86 -15.11 15.66
CA ASP A 170 -1.47 -14.57 14.38
C ASP A 170 -2.45 -13.46 13.94
N PHE A 171 -2.01 -12.21 14.02
CA PHE A 171 -2.79 -11.04 13.64
C PHE A 171 -2.62 -10.74 12.14
N LEU A 172 -3.32 -11.51 11.29
CA LEU A 172 -3.21 -11.41 9.84
C LEU A 172 -3.46 -9.98 9.32
N GLU A 173 -4.46 -9.29 9.85
CA GLU A 173 -4.82 -7.91 9.45
C GLU A 173 -3.68 -6.93 9.73
N VAL A 174 -3.01 -7.07 10.87
CA VAL A 174 -1.87 -6.21 11.23
C VAL A 174 -0.67 -6.51 10.32
N LYS A 175 -0.43 -7.79 9.98
CA LYS A 175 0.62 -8.17 9.02
C LYS A 175 0.36 -7.60 7.63
N ILE A 176 -0.89 -7.63 7.14
CA ILE A 176 -1.29 -7.03 5.86
C ILE A 176 -1.05 -5.52 5.88
N ALA A 177 -1.49 -4.83 6.94
CA ALA A 177 -1.28 -3.39 7.09
C ALA A 177 0.21 -3.03 7.11
N LEU A 178 1.02 -3.77 7.87
CA LEU A 178 2.47 -3.57 7.93
C LEU A 178 3.13 -3.82 6.56
N ALA A 179 2.75 -4.89 5.87
CA ALA A 179 3.25 -5.19 4.52
C ALA A 179 2.99 -4.05 3.55
N ALA A 180 1.78 -3.49 3.56
CA ALA A 180 1.42 -2.35 2.73
C ALA A 180 2.24 -1.08 3.08
N ILE A 181 2.40 -0.78 4.37
CA ILE A 181 3.21 0.35 4.85
C ILE A 181 4.66 0.20 4.38
N LEU A 182 5.28 -0.95 4.60
CA LEU A 182 6.67 -1.20 4.22
C LEU A 182 6.87 -1.12 2.70
N ALA A 183 5.94 -1.67 1.91
CA ALA A 183 5.98 -1.63 0.45
C ALA A 183 5.88 -0.20 -0.09
N VAL A 184 4.90 0.58 0.39
CA VAL A 184 4.71 1.97 -0.03
C VAL A 184 5.89 2.84 0.41
N LEU A 185 6.37 2.63 1.63
CA LEU A 185 7.50 3.38 2.17
C LEU A 185 8.77 3.18 1.32
N ILE A 186 9.14 1.93 1.02
CA ILE A 186 10.34 1.64 0.23
C ILE A 186 10.20 2.14 -1.21
N TYR A 187 9.01 2.03 -1.81
CA TYR A 187 8.71 2.59 -3.12
C TYR A 187 8.89 4.12 -3.15
N ILE A 188 8.27 4.83 -2.21
CA ILE A 188 8.35 6.29 -2.12
C ILE A 188 9.81 6.73 -1.96
N VAL A 189 10.54 6.09 -1.06
CA VAL A 189 11.93 6.46 -0.75
C VAL A 189 12.83 6.22 -1.96
N ILE A 190 12.76 5.05 -2.60
CA ILE A 190 13.55 4.74 -3.81
C ILE A 190 13.21 5.73 -4.94
N SER A 191 11.92 6.03 -5.14
CA SER A 191 11.47 6.92 -6.22
C SER A 191 11.90 8.37 -5.98
N ILE A 192 11.73 8.90 -4.76
CA ILE A 192 12.09 10.28 -4.42
C ILE A 192 13.60 10.47 -4.47
N PHE A 193 14.37 9.62 -3.78
CA PHE A 193 15.83 9.81 -3.73
C PHE A 193 16.51 9.38 -5.03
N GLY A 194 15.98 8.39 -5.74
CA GLY A 194 16.45 8.01 -7.07
C GLY A 194 16.27 9.16 -8.08
N SER A 195 15.09 9.76 -8.13
CA SER A 195 14.84 10.91 -9.00
C SER A 195 15.69 12.14 -8.63
N GLN A 196 16.03 12.33 -7.34
CA GLN A 196 16.98 13.37 -6.93
C GLN A 196 18.40 13.15 -7.47
N VAL A 197 18.84 11.89 -7.61
CA VAL A 197 20.13 11.58 -8.27
C VAL A 197 20.08 12.02 -9.72
N MET A 198 19.02 11.66 -10.46
CA MET A 198 18.82 12.04 -11.84
C MET A 198 18.83 13.55 -12.03
N ARG A 199 18.00 14.27 -11.26
CA ARG A 199 17.93 15.74 -11.30
C ARG A 199 19.27 16.40 -11.03
N GLY A 200 19.98 15.93 -10.01
CA GLY A 200 21.31 16.47 -9.71
C GLY A 200 22.34 16.23 -10.80
N VAL A 201 22.22 15.15 -11.60
CA VAL A 201 23.05 14.88 -12.77
C VAL A 201 22.70 15.85 -13.93
N ILE A 202 21.40 16.02 -14.18
CA ILE A 202 20.89 16.94 -15.22
C ILE A 202 21.29 18.39 -14.91
N GLU A 203 21.13 18.83 -13.66
CA GLU A 203 21.53 20.19 -13.21
C GLU A 203 23.02 20.44 -13.42
N GLU A 204 23.88 19.49 -13.06
CA GLU A 204 25.34 19.63 -13.27
C GLU A 204 25.70 19.62 -14.75
N LYS A 205 25.02 18.81 -15.56
CA LYS A 205 25.20 18.78 -17.02
C LYS A 205 24.81 20.15 -17.61
N ASN A 206 23.61 20.62 -17.34
CA ASN A 206 23.09 21.88 -17.91
C ASN A 206 23.88 23.12 -17.48
N SER A 207 24.44 23.14 -16.27
CA SER A 207 25.25 24.26 -15.77
C SER A 207 26.71 24.25 -16.26
N ARG A 208 27.11 23.22 -17.04
CA ARG A 208 28.51 23.02 -17.50
C ARG A 208 29.57 22.91 -16.38
N ILE A 209 29.12 22.84 -15.13
CA ILE A 209 30.00 22.66 -13.96
C ILE A 209 30.79 21.37 -14.07
N VAL A 210 30.21 20.39 -14.76
CA VAL A 210 30.85 19.09 -15.03
C VAL A 210 32.19 19.23 -15.72
N GLU A 211 32.36 20.15 -16.67
CA GLU A 211 33.62 20.35 -17.39
C GLU A 211 34.76 20.72 -16.44
N VAL A 212 34.47 21.59 -15.45
CA VAL A 212 35.42 21.97 -14.41
C VAL A 212 35.66 20.85 -13.41
N ILE A 213 34.64 20.13 -13.02
CA ILE A 213 34.77 19.04 -12.02
C ILE A 213 35.50 17.83 -12.61
N VAL A 214 35.23 17.45 -13.85
CA VAL A 214 35.84 16.28 -14.51
C VAL A 214 37.33 16.50 -14.75
N SER A 215 37.81 17.75 -14.86
CA SER A 215 39.25 18.03 -14.88
C SER A 215 39.98 17.63 -13.59
N SER A 216 39.24 17.58 -12.45
CA SER A 216 39.80 17.28 -11.14
C SER A 216 39.36 15.92 -10.55
N LEU A 217 38.23 15.35 -11.02
CA LEU A 217 37.60 14.14 -10.51
C LEU A 217 37.25 13.18 -11.65
N HIS A 218 37.49 11.87 -11.42
CA HIS A 218 37.03 10.86 -12.37
C HIS A 218 35.48 10.78 -12.37
N PRO A 219 34.79 10.71 -13.55
CA PRO A 219 33.32 10.67 -13.64
C PRO A 219 32.66 9.62 -12.74
N PHE A 220 33.26 8.44 -12.60
CA PHE A 220 32.79 7.41 -11.67
C PHE A 220 32.78 7.90 -10.20
N GLN A 221 33.82 8.64 -9.79
CA GLN A 221 33.89 9.16 -8.42
C GLN A 221 32.81 10.20 -8.15
N LEU A 222 32.48 11.02 -9.14
CA LEU A 222 31.41 12.01 -9.05
C LEU A 222 30.03 11.31 -8.94
N MET A 223 29.76 10.33 -9.82
CA MET A 223 28.53 9.54 -9.80
C MET A 223 28.33 8.81 -8.47
N MET A 224 29.34 8.07 -8.02
CA MET A 224 29.26 7.32 -6.76
C MET A 224 29.16 8.23 -5.53
N GLY A 225 29.91 9.33 -5.52
CA GLY A 225 29.82 10.33 -4.46
C GLY A 225 28.42 10.91 -4.33
N LYS A 226 27.75 11.17 -5.46
CA LYS A 226 26.35 11.64 -5.52
C LYS A 226 25.38 10.56 -5.01
N ILE A 227 25.46 9.35 -5.54
CA ILE A 227 24.60 8.23 -5.13
C ILE A 227 24.71 7.99 -3.62
N VAL A 228 25.92 7.84 -3.10
CA VAL A 228 26.13 7.59 -1.65
C VAL A 228 25.75 8.79 -0.80
N GLY A 229 26.01 10.01 -1.27
CA GLY A 229 25.62 11.24 -0.56
C GLY A 229 24.10 11.35 -0.37
N ILE A 230 23.34 11.06 -1.43
CA ILE A 230 21.87 11.06 -1.39
C ILE A 230 21.34 9.85 -0.58
N ALA A 231 21.99 8.68 -0.64
CA ALA A 231 21.67 7.54 0.23
C ALA A 231 21.74 7.93 1.70
N ALA A 232 22.81 8.63 2.08
CA ALA A 232 22.99 9.10 3.46
C ALA A 232 21.87 10.07 3.90
N VAL A 233 21.36 10.93 2.99
CA VAL A 233 20.19 11.78 3.27
C VAL A 233 18.95 10.93 3.51
N GLY A 234 18.66 9.94 2.64
CA GLY A 234 17.54 9.02 2.80
C GLY A 234 17.60 8.22 4.09
N LEU A 235 18.80 7.73 4.45
CA LEU A 235 19.01 7.01 5.70
C LEU A 235 18.75 7.90 6.92
N THR A 236 19.25 9.14 6.89
CA THR A 236 19.00 10.12 7.95
C THR A 236 17.50 10.40 8.10
N GLN A 237 16.79 10.56 7.00
CA GLN A 237 15.35 10.81 7.00
C GLN A 237 14.58 9.62 7.57
N PHE A 238 14.97 8.40 7.22
CA PHE A 238 14.38 7.18 7.76
C PHE A 238 14.59 7.06 9.28
N LEU A 239 15.80 7.34 9.76
CA LEU A 239 16.08 7.37 11.21
C LEU A 239 15.24 8.42 11.94
N LEU A 240 15.06 9.60 11.35
CA LEU A 240 14.19 10.62 11.91
C LEU A 240 12.73 10.15 11.99
N TRP A 241 12.23 9.42 10.98
CA TRP A 241 10.88 8.85 11.01
C TRP A 241 10.71 7.83 12.14
N ILE A 242 11.71 6.97 12.37
CA ILE A 242 11.69 6.04 13.51
C ILE A 242 11.64 6.81 14.84
N ILE A 243 12.45 7.85 15.00
CA ILE A 243 12.49 8.68 16.24
C ILE A 243 11.12 9.34 16.44
N VAL A 244 10.51 9.91 15.39
CA VAL A 244 9.19 10.53 15.48
C VAL A 244 8.13 9.51 15.85
N LEU A 245 8.16 8.31 15.25
CA LEU A 245 7.22 7.23 15.55
C LEU A 245 7.31 6.79 17.01
N LEU A 246 8.54 6.48 17.48
CA LEU A 246 8.78 6.05 18.87
C LEU A 246 8.41 7.16 19.86
N GLY A 247 8.72 8.41 19.53
CA GLY A 247 8.34 9.58 20.34
C GLY A 247 6.82 9.73 20.43
N THR A 248 6.09 9.56 19.33
CA THR A 248 4.63 9.62 19.30
C THR A 248 4.01 8.51 20.15
N ILE A 249 4.47 7.27 20.02
CA ILE A 249 4.02 6.15 20.85
C ILE A 249 4.28 6.42 22.32
N GLY A 250 5.47 6.95 22.67
CA GLY A 250 5.82 7.31 24.04
C GLY A 250 4.90 8.39 24.62
N ILE A 251 4.61 9.45 23.84
CA ILE A 251 3.72 10.54 24.26
C ILE A 251 2.29 10.02 24.45
N VAL A 252 1.77 9.21 23.53
CA VAL A 252 0.44 8.61 23.64
C VAL A 252 0.33 7.73 24.88
N ASN A 253 1.33 6.92 25.19
CA ASN A 253 1.35 6.08 26.39
C ASN A 253 1.33 6.91 27.70
N ILE A 254 2.03 8.05 27.72
CA ILE A 254 2.08 8.93 28.90
C ILE A 254 0.78 9.75 29.04
N ALA A 255 0.27 10.31 27.92
CA ALA A 255 -0.90 11.18 27.93
C ALA A 255 -2.21 10.41 28.11
N TYR A 256 -2.27 9.19 27.60
CA TYR A 256 -3.48 8.35 27.57
C TYR A 256 -3.18 6.90 27.96
N PRO A 257 -2.74 6.65 29.24
CA PRO A 257 -2.33 5.31 29.68
C PRO A 257 -3.45 4.26 29.58
N ASN A 258 -4.70 4.68 29.64
CA ASN A 258 -5.86 3.79 29.56
C ASN A 258 -6.35 3.56 28.11
N MET A 259 -5.91 4.34 27.14
CA MET A 259 -6.37 4.22 25.75
C MET A 259 -5.86 2.94 25.07
N LEU A 260 -4.71 2.43 25.52
CA LEU A 260 -4.12 1.18 25.07
C LEU A 260 -4.56 -0.03 25.91
N ALA A 261 -5.12 0.19 27.10
CA ALA A 261 -5.48 -0.85 28.06
C ALA A 261 -6.97 -1.22 28.06
N THR A 262 -7.85 -0.31 27.62
CA THR A 262 -9.32 -0.48 27.76
C THR A 262 -10.05 -0.14 26.47
N THR A 263 -10.32 -1.15 25.65
CA THR A 263 -11.48 -1.14 24.76
C THR A 263 -12.05 -2.54 24.62
N THR A 264 -12.72 -3.01 25.64
CA THR A 264 -13.74 -4.03 25.57
C THR A 264 -15.11 -3.34 25.40
N SER A 265 -15.31 -2.61 24.35
CA SER A 265 -16.65 -2.15 23.96
C SER A 265 -17.02 -2.84 22.65
N ALA A 266 -18.12 -3.57 22.74
CA ALA A 266 -18.72 -4.41 21.70
C ALA A 266 -19.31 -3.62 20.51
N ASP A 267 -18.84 -2.42 20.26
CA ASP A 267 -19.25 -1.62 19.09
C ASP A 267 -18.18 -1.67 18.02
N ASN A 268 -18.59 -1.98 16.80
CA ASN A 268 -17.80 -2.27 15.58
C ASN A 268 -16.83 -1.18 15.11
N SER A 269 -16.22 -0.44 15.99
CA SER A 269 -15.21 0.58 15.71
C SER A 269 -13.86 0.10 16.19
N ILE A 270 -12.92 0.01 15.24
CA ILE A 270 -11.47 -0.27 15.35
C ILE A 270 -11.08 -0.84 16.72
N ASN A 271 -10.83 -2.14 16.78
CA ASN A 271 -10.25 -2.80 17.96
C ASN A 271 -8.82 -2.31 18.18
N LEU A 272 -8.65 -1.13 18.79
CA LEU A 272 -7.34 -0.57 19.13
C LEU A 272 -6.47 -1.56 19.93
N PRO A 273 -7.01 -2.35 20.89
CA PRO A 273 -6.26 -3.39 21.57
C PRO A 273 -5.76 -4.49 20.64
N LEU A 274 -6.52 -4.86 19.62
CA LEU A 274 -6.12 -5.88 18.65
C LEU A 274 -4.95 -5.38 17.80
N ILE A 275 -4.96 -4.11 17.40
CA ILE A 275 -3.86 -3.49 16.64
C ILE A 275 -2.60 -3.40 17.49
N THR A 276 -2.71 -2.96 18.75
CA THR A 276 -1.54 -2.85 19.64
C THR A 276 -0.95 -4.20 19.99
N GLN A 277 -1.79 -5.20 20.28
CA GLN A 277 -1.34 -6.58 20.51
C GLN A 277 -0.70 -7.17 19.25
N GLY A 278 -1.29 -6.94 18.08
CA GLY A 278 -0.75 -7.37 16.81
C GLY A 278 0.61 -6.72 16.49
N LEU A 279 0.77 -5.42 16.76
CA LEU A 279 2.04 -4.73 16.58
C LEU A 279 3.12 -5.25 17.57
N LEU A 280 2.75 -5.57 18.80
CA LEU A 280 3.66 -6.17 19.79
C LEU A 280 4.01 -7.63 19.46
N ALA A 281 3.17 -8.34 18.74
CA ALA A 281 3.44 -9.70 18.27
C ALA A 281 4.44 -9.75 17.10
N ILE A 282 4.65 -8.61 16.41
CA ILE A 282 5.58 -8.51 15.29
C ILE A 282 7.01 -8.40 15.79
N ASP A 283 7.91 -9.20 15.23
CA ASP A 283 9.33 -9.15 15.53
C ASP A 283 10.04 -8.05 14.74
N PHE A 284 9.94 -6.82 15.22
CA PHE A 284 10.65 -5.67 14.64
C PHE A 284 12.17 -5.81 14.66
N SER A 285 12.72 -6.67 15.51
CA SER A 285 14.16 -6.90 15.60
C SER A 285 14.70 -7.60 14.35
N VAL A 286 13.86 -8.38 13.68
CA VAL A 286 14.16 -9.03 12.39
C VAL A 286 13.77 -8.15 11.21
N ILE A 287 12.57 -7.55 11.25
CA ILE A 287 12.03 -6.78 10.12
C ILE A 287 12.86 -5.53 9.84
N LEU A 288 13.26 -4.78 10.86
CA LEU A 288 13.93 -3.49 10.68
C LEU A 288 15.33 -3.61 10.03
N PRO A 289 16.21 -4.54 10.43
CA PRO A 289 17.50 -4.73 9.76
C PRO A 289 17.34 -5.19 8.31
N ILE A 290 16.41 -6.11 8.05
CA ILE A 290 16.13 -6.60 6.68
C ILE A 290 15.59 -5.46 5.81
N PHE A 291 14.67 -4.65 6.34
CA PHE A 291 14.17 -3.46 5.65
C PHE A 291 15.33 -2.52 5.28
N LEU A 292 16.26 -2.23 6.19
CA LEU A 292 17.42 -1.39 5.92
C LEU A 292 18.32 -1.95 4.81
N VAL A 293 18.55 -3.26 4.80
CA VAL A 293 19.34 -3.92 3.75
C VAL A 293 18.67 -3.75 2.38
N PHE A 294 17.37 -4.07 2.27
CA PHE A 294 16.64 -3.95 1.00
C PHE A 294 16.44 -2.48 0.60
N PHE A 295 16.28 -1.59 1.55
CA PHE A 295 16.24 -0.15 1.30
C PHE A 295 17.56 0.34 0.69
N ILE A 296 18.70 0.03 1.31
CA ILE A 296 20.01 0.48 0.83
C ILE A 296 20.32 -0.14 -0.53
N LEU A 297 20.20 -1.46 -0.68
CA LEU A 297 20.53 -2.15 -1.92
C LEU A 297 19.58 -1.78 -3.06
N GLY A 298 18.27 -1.71 -2.77
CA GLY A 298 17.26 -1.29 -3.73
C GLY A 298 17.47 0.15 -4.18
N TYR A 299 17.72 1.06 -3.23
CA TYR A 299 18.05 2.44 -3.56
C TYR A 299 19.32 2.52 -4.43
N LEU A 300 20.40 1.84 -4.07
CA LEU A 300 21.66 1.86 -4.83
C LEU A 300 21.48 1.34 -6.26
N LEU A 301 20.70 0.28 -6.44
CA LEU A 301 20.37 -0.27 -7.75
C LEU A 301 19.64 0.76 -8.62
N TYR A 302 18.56 1.33 -8.08
CA TYR A 302 17.73 2.31 -8.79
C TYR A 302 18.44 3.65 -9.00
N ALA A 303 19.21 4.12 -8.02
CA ALA A 303 20.02 5.33 -8.14
C ALA A 303 21.06 5.23 -9.26
N SER A 304 21.62 4.04 -9.49
CA SER A 304 22.53 3.80 -10.61
C SER A 304 21.83 3.95 -11.96
N LEU A 305 20.60 3.42 -12.08
CA LEU A 305 19.77 3.60 -13.29
C LEU A 305 19.40 5.07 -13.50
N PHE A 306 18.95 5.74 -12.44
CA PHE A 306 18.61 7.17 -12.49
C PHE A 306 19.81 8.05 -12.85
N ALA A 307 21.02 7.70 -12.36
CA ALA A 307 22.24 8.40 -12.73
C ALA A 307 22.60 8.21 -14.22
N ALA A 308 22.47 6.99 -14.74
CA ALA A 308 22.71 6.70 -16.16
C ALA A 308 21.73 7.45 -17.06
N VAL A 309 20.45 7.42 -16.72
CA VAL A 309 19.40 8.11 -17.48
C VAL A 309 19.57 9.62 -17.39
N GLY A 310 19.88 10.19 -16.20
CA GLY A 310 20.16 11.60 -16.04
C GLY A 310 21.34 12.10 -16.87
N ALA A 311 22.35 11.24 -17.09
CA ALA A 311 23.49 11.58 -17.97
C ALA A 311 23.09 11.65 -19.45
N THR A 312 22.06 10.91 -19.89
CA THR A 312 21.62 10.83 -21.29
C THR A 312 20.51 11.83 -21.64
N THR A 313 19.82 12.38 -20.63
CA THR A 313 18.70 13.30 -20.82
C THR A 313 19.11 14.75 -20.49
N GLU A 314 18.37 15.71 -21.04
CA GLU A 314 18.56 17.14 -20.76
C GLU A 314 17.39 17.72 -19.94
N THR A 315 16.28 17.03 -19.93
CA THR A 315 15.04 17.49 -19.25
C THR A 315 14.64 16.53 -18.13
N ASP A 316 14.30 17.09 -16.99
CA ASP A 316 13.67 16.37 -15.89
C ASP A 316 12.16 16.25 -16.17
N SER A 317 11.77 15.17 -16.83
CA SER A 317 10.36 14.87 -17.07
C SER A 317 9.94 13.60 -16.36
N GLN A 318 8.72 13.57 -15.84
CA GLN A 318 8.13 12.34 -15.26
C GLN A 318 8.06 11.18 -16.25
N GLN A 319 7.98 11.49 -17.55
CA GLN A 319 8.00 10.48 -18.61
C GLN A 319 9.28 9.62 -18.61
N VAL A 320 10.38 10.15 -18.10
CA VAL A 320 11.65 9.43 -17.99
C VAL A 320 11.74 8.63 -16.68
N VAL A 321 11.11 9.13 -15.62
CA VAL A 321 11.10 8.49 -14.29
C VAL A 321 10.21 7.25 -14.28
N LEU A 322 9.01 7.33 -14.87
CA LEU A 322 8.02 6.27 -14.88
C LEU A 322 8.55 4.91 -15.37
N PRO A 323 9.22 4.80 -16.53
CA PRO A 323 9.72 3.51 -17.00
C PRO A 323 10.69 2.83 -16.04
N ILE A 324 11.47 3.62 -15.29
CA ILE A 324 12.43 3.09 -14.31
C ILE A 324 11.69 2.54 -13.09
N THR A 325 10.58 3.18 -12.68
CA THR A 325 9.82 2.79 -11.48
C THR A 325 8.72 1.76 -11.73
N ILE A 326 8.39 1.45 -12.99
CA ILE A 326 7.38 0.43 -13.34
C ILE A 326 7.56 -0.90 -12.58
N PRO A 327 8.75 -1.50 -12.45
CA PRO A 327 8.89 -2.77 -11.74
C PRO A 327 8.52 -2.67 -10.25
N LEU A 328 8.79 -1.52 -9.61
CA LEU A 328 8.37 -1.26 -8.22
C LEU A 328 6.84 -1.14 -8.12
N ILE A 329 6.25 -0.38 -9.05
CA ILE A 329 4.79 -0.21 -9.13
C ILE A 329 4.11 -1.56 -9.37
N LEU A 330 4.67 -2.38 -10.27
CA LEU A 330 4.16 -3.73 -10.54
C LEU A 330 4.10 -4.59 -9.28
N SER A 331 5.11 -4.51 -8.41
CA SER A 331 5.11 -5.23 -7.13
C SER A 331 3.99 -4.78 -6.20
N ILE A 332 3.66 -3.47 -6.19
CA ILE A 332 2.54 -2.92 -5.42
C ILE A 332 1.20 -3.38 -6.01
N VAL A 333 1.04 -3.31 -7.33
CA VAL A 333 -0.19 -3.75 -8.02
C VAL A 333 -0.44 -5.24 -7.80
N LEU A 334 0.62 -6.05 -7.76
CA LEU A 334 0.54 -7.49 -7.51
C LEU A 334 0.52 -7.84 -6.00
N SER A 335 0.52 -6.85 -5.10
CA SER A 335 0.50 -7.10 -3.65
C SER A 335 -0.66 -7.98 -3.16
N PRO A 336 -1.91 -7.90 -3.70
CA PRO A 336 -2.98 -8.80 -3.26
C PRO A 336 -2.64 -10.28 -3.51
N PHE A 337 -1.98 -10.60 -4.63
CA PHE A 337 -1.54 -11.98 -4.92
C PHE A 337 -0.40 -12.44 -4.01
N ILE A 338 0.52 -11.51 -3.65
CA ILE A 338 1.61 -11.81 -2.71
C ILE A 338 1.05 -12.05 -1.31
N VAL A 339 0.09 -11.24 -0.87
CA VAL A 339 -0.56 -11.36 0.45
C VAL A 339 -1.42 -12.62 0.53
N ALA A 340 -2.18 -12.95 -0.53
CA ALA A 340 -3.01 -14.14 -0.57
C ALA A 340 -2.18 -15.44 -0.47
N SER A 341 -0.96 -15.45 -0.99
CA SER A 341 -0.06 -16.60 -0.92
C SER A 341 1.41 -16.14 -0.80
N PRO A 342 1.89 -15.78 0.41
CA PRO A 342 3.25 -15.25 0.60
C PRO A 342 4.36 -16.25 0.25
N SER A 343 4.06 -17.55 0.35
CA SER A 343 4.96 -18.65 -0.03
C SER A 343 4.70 -19.17 -1.45
N GLY A 344 3.75 -18.58 -2.19
CA GLY A 344 3.39 -18.98 -3.55
C GLY A 344 4.48 -18.62 -4.58
N ALA A 345 4.43 -19.27 -5.74
CA ALA A 345 5.43 -19.10 -6.79
C ALA A 345 5.55 -17.63 -7.24
N VAL A 346 4.43 -16.93 -7.44
CA VAL A 346 4.43 -15.51 -7.85
C VAL A 346 5.16 -14.62 -6.83
N ALA A 347 4.86 -14.79 -5.54
CA ALA A 347 5.49 -14.05 -4.47
C ALA A 347 7.00 -14.34 -4.39
N GLN A 348 7.39 -15.60 -4.56
CA GLN A 348 8.81 -16.02 -4.58
C GLN A 348 9.54 -15.38 -5.76
N TRP A 349 9.02 -15.49 -6.99
CA TRP A 349 9.67 -14.91 -8.17
C TRP A 349 9.81 -13.40 -8.07
N LEU A 350 8.74 -12.68 -7.70
CA LEU A 350 8.79 -11.22 -7.55
C LEU A 350 9.80 -10.77 -6.50
N SER A 351 9.96 -11.54 -5.41
CA SER A 351 10.94 -11.22 -4.37
C SER A 351 12.38 -11.60 -4.73
N MET A 352 12.62 -12.41 -5.78
CA MET A 352 13.95 -12.76 -6.26
C MET A 352 14.42 -11.89 -7.42
N ILE A 353 13.51 -11.36 -8.24
CA ILE A 353 13.86 -10.47 -9.36
C ILE A 353 14.38 -9.14 -8.80
N PRO A 354 15.60 -8.68 -9.13
CA PRO A 354 16.24 -7.53 -8.49
C PRO A 354 15.46 -6.22 -8.58
N PHE A 355 14.70 -6.04 -9.66
CA PHE A 355 13.91 -4.82 -9.87
C PHE A 355 12.61 -4.78 -9.06
N THR A 356 12.05 -5.92 -8.73
CA THR A 356 10.81 -6.01 -7.95
C THR A 356 11.08 -6.36 -6.49
N SER A 357 12.21 -7.01 -6.21
CA SER A 357 12.53 -7.57 -4.90
C SER A 357 12.50 -6.55 -3.74
N PRO A 358 12.93 -5.27 -3.90
CA PRO A 358 12.88 -4.35 -2.77
C PRO A 358 11.47 -4.14 -2.21
N VAL A 359 10.46 -4.09 -3.08
CA VAL A 359 9.06 -3.94 -2.68
C VAL A 359 8.44 -5.29 -2.35
N ALA A 360 8.59 -6.29 -3.24
CA ALA A 360 7.94 -7.59 -3.08
C ALA A 360 8.41 -8.33 -1.82
N MET A 361 9.69 -8.24 -1.45
CA MET A 361 10.20 -8.83 -0.21
C MET A 361 9.61 -8.13 1.02
N MET A 362 9.41 -6.82 0.97
CA MET A 362 8.80 -6.08 2.08
C MET A 362 7.33 -6.46 2.30
N ILE A 363 6.61 -6.80 1.23
CA ILE A 363 5.24 -7.32 1.36
C ILE A 363 5.25 -8.71 2.02
N ARG A 364 6.20 -9.58 1.67
CA ARG A 364 6.29 -10.95 2.20
C ARG A 364 6.80 -11.02 3.64
N LEU A 365 7.65 -10.09 4.04
CA LEU A 365 8.43 -10.16 5.28
C LEU A 365 7.57 -10.32 6.55
N PRO A 366 6.43 -9.61 6.75
CA PRO A 366 5.58 -9.79 7.92
C PRO A 366 4.94 -11.19 8.05
N PHE A 367 4.89 -11.95 6.95
CA PHE A 367 4.28 -13.30 6.92
C PHE A 367 5.25 -14.44 7.22
N GLY A 368 6.51 -14.13 7.62
CA GLY A 368 7.48 -15.14 8.02
C GLY A 368 8.19 -15.80 6.85
N VAL A 369 9.01 -15.03 6.11
CA VAL A 369 9.83 -15.56 5.01
C VAL A 369 11.07 -16.25 5.59
N PRO A 370 11.45 -17.46 5.10
CA PRO A 370 12.69 -18.11 5.49
C PRO A 370 13.90 -17.19 5.25
N LEU A 371 14.75 -17.02 6.26
CA LEU A 371 15.92 -16.14 6.18
C LEU A 371 16.88 -16.50 5.03
N THR A 372 16.91 -17.76 4.63
CA THR A 372 17.68 -18.21 3.45
C THR A 372 17.21 -17.56 2.17
N GLN A 373 15.88 -17.42 1.97
CA GLN A 373 15.31 -16.72 0.82
C GLN A 373 15.58 -15.21 0.89
N VAL A 374 15.51 -14.62 2.06
CA VAL A 374 15.80 -13.21 2.28
C VAL A 374 17.24 -12.89 1.87
N TRP A 375 18.22 -13.65 2.39
CA TRP A 375 19.62 -13.42 2.09
C TRP A 375 20.00 -13.76 0.65
N LEU A 376 19.36 -14.78 0.06
CA LEU A 376 19.54 -15.08 -1.36
C LEU A 376 19.06 -13.92 -2.24
N SER A 377 17.87 -13.39 -1.97
CA SER A 377 17.33 -12.22 -2.67
C SER A 377 18.23 -10.99 -2.50
N ALA A 378 18.72 -10.73 -1.30
CA ALA A 378 19.65 -9.63 -1.02
C ALA A 378 20.98 -9.80 -1.78
N ALA A 379 21.49 -11.02 -1.87
CA ALA A 379 22.72 -11.32 -2.64
C ALA A 379 22.51 -11.08 -4.13
N ILE A 380 21.39 -11.55 -4.72
CA ILE A 380 21.03 -11.31 -6.12
C ILE A 380 20.90 -9.80 -6.38
N LEU A 381 20.25 -9.07 -5.47
CA LEU A 381 20.09 -7.62 -5.54
C LEU A 381 21.44 -6.90 -5.51
N LEU A 382 22.37 -7.33 -4.62
CA LEU A 382 23.72 -6.79 -4.52
C LEU A 382 24.52 -7.01 -5.81
N VAL A 383 24.50 -8.23 -6.36
CA VAL A 383 25.19 -8.56 -7.62
C VAL A 383 24.63 -7.71 -8.76
N SER A 384 23.30 -7.58 -8.83
CA SER A 384 22.62 -6.76 -9.83
C SER A 384 22.97 -5.28 -9.69
N PHE A 385 23.04 -4.75 -8.46
CA PHE A 385 23.53 -3.40 -8.21
C PHE A 385 24.95 -3.18 -8.75
N VAL A 386 25.89 -4.09 -8.48
CA VAL A 386 27.28 -3.98 -8.95
C VAL A 386 27.34 -3.97 -10.48
N LEU A 387 26.60 -4.88 -11.12
CA LEU A 387 26.53 -4.96 -12.59
C LEU A 387 25.94 -3.70 -13.21
N LEU A 388 24.80 -3.23 -12.67
CA LEU A 388 24.15 -2.02 -13.16
C LEU A 388 24.98 -0.77 -12.91
N THR A 389 25.66 -0.67 -11.77
CA THR A 389 26.57 0.44 -11.49
C THR A 389 27.73 0.48 -12.47
N TRP A 390 28.28 -0.69 -12.81
CA TRP A 390 29.33 -0.78 -13.83
C TRP A 390 28.84 -0.32 -15.22
N MET A 391 27.63 -0.73 -15.62
CA MET A 391 27.00 -0.25 -16.86
C MET A 391 26.71 1.25 -16.81
N ALA A 392 26.10 1.71 -15.71
CA ALA A 392 25.77 3.11 -15.47
C ALA A 392 27.01 4.02 -15.54
N ALA A 393 28.14 3.58 -14.98
CA ALA A 393 29.38 4.32 -15.00
C ALA A 393 29.92 4.55 -16.42
N ARG A 394 29.75 3.59 -17.32
CA ARG A 394 30.14 3.74 -18.74
C ARG A 394 29.23 4.74 -19.45
N ILE A 395 27.91 4.61 -19.27
CA ILE A 395 26.93 5.54 -19.84
C ILE A 395 27.18 6.96 -19.31
N TYR A 396 27.36 7.08 -17.99
CA TYR A 396 27.59 8.33 -17.32
C TYR A 396 28.83 9.08 -17.83
N ARG A 397 29.95 8.37 -18.04
CA ARG A 397 31.20 8.97 -18.50
C ARG A 397 31.07 9.65 -19.87
N ILE A 398 30.32 9.04 -20.80
CA ILE A 398 30.12 9.57 -22.15
C ILE A 398 28.95 10.58 -22.15
N GLY A 399 27.83 10.20 -21.55
CA GLY A 399 26.58 10.95 -21.60
C GLY A 399 26.66 12.32 -20.93
N ILE A 400 27.43 12.45 -19.83
CA ILE A 400 27.53 13.70 -19.09
C ILE A 400 28.26 14.82 -19.85
N LEU A 401 29.09 14.44 -20.86
CA LEU A 401 29.83 15.38 -21.71
C LEU A 401 29.12 15.67 -23.04
N MET A 402 28.01 14.98 -23.32
CA MET A 402 27.27 15.20 -24.56
C MET A 402 26.15 16.22 -24.37
N TYR A 403 26.19 17.31 -25.11
CA TYR A 403 25.20 18.38 -25.11
C TYR A 403 24.42 18.44 -26.42
N GLY A 404 23.15 18.82 -26.39
CA GLY A 404 22.36 19.19 -27.56
C GLY A 404 21.91 18.04 -28.46
N LYS A 405 22.19 16.76 -28.10
CA LYS A 405 21.81 15.61 -28.90
C LYS A 405 20.93 14.67 -28.08
N LYS A 406 19.73 14.38 -28.59
CA LYS A 406 18.90 13.31 -28.03
C LYS A 406 19.55 11.97 -28.30
N THR A 407 20.00 11.30 -27.25
CA THR A 407 20.62 9.98 -27.33
C THR A 407 19.58 8.88 -27.57
N THR A 408 19.89 7.98 -28.52
CA THR A 408 19.06 6.81 -28.78
C THR A 408 19.50 5.60 -27.95
N LEU A 409 18.58 4.64 -27.70
CA LEU A 409 18.91 3.40 -27.00
C LEU A 409 20.03 2.61 -27.70
N LYS A 410 20.14 2.69 -29.03
CA LYS A 410 21.24 2.06 -29.79
C LYS A 410 22.58 2.70 -29.48
N GLU A 411 22.63 4.02 -29.32
CA GLU A 411 23.87 4.74 -28.98
C GLU A 411 24.29 4.42 -27.53
N THR A 412 23.36 4.38 -26.59
CA THR A 412 23.67 4.00 -25.21
C THR A 412 24.20 2.58 -25.11
N TRP A 413 23.63 1.65 -25.87
CA TRP A 413 24.14 0.27 -25.96
C TRP A 413 25.55 0.17 -26.55
N LYS A 414 25.85 0.97 -27.56
CA LYS A 414 27.20 1.09 -28.14
C LYS A 414 28.21 1.56 -27.09
N TRP A 415 27.87 2.57 -26.26
CA TRP A 415 28.74 3.08 -25.20
C TRP A 415 29.10 2.05 -24.14
N ILE A 416 28.16 1.16 -23.83
CA ILE A 416 28.43 0.03 -22.89
C ILE A 416 29.50 -0.91 -23.48
N ARG A 417 29.51 -1.09 -24.80
CA ARG A 417 30.39 -2.05 -25.52
C ARG A 417 31.75 -1.47 -25.89
N GLU A 418 31.86 -0.15 -26.03
CA GLU A 418 33.15 0.49 -26.37
C GLU A 418 34.15 0.29 -25.23
N ARG A 419 35.13 -0.53 -25.54
CA ARG A 419 36.37 -0.72 -24.76
C ARG A 419 37.25 0.50 -25.00
N LYS A 420 37.87 1.05 -23.94
CA LYS A 420 38.85 2.14 -23.98
C LYS A 420 39.68 2.18 -25.26
N SER A 421 39.73 3.25 -25.94
CA SER A 421 40.98 3.83 -26.47
C SER A 421 41.44 4.90 -25.48
#